data_9f0e848d84e8ab364daf210cee390bb3
#
_entry.id   9f0e848d84e8ab364daf210cee390bb3
#
_cell.length_a   1.000
_cell.length_b   1.000
_cell.length_c   1.000
_cell.angle_alpha   90.00
_cell.angle_beta   90.00
_cell.angle_gamma   90.00
#
_symmetry.space_group_name_H-M   'P 1'
#
loop_
_entity.id
_entity.type
_entity.pdbx_description
1 polymer ?
#
loop_
_entity_poly.entity_id
_entity_poly.type
_entity_poly.pdbx_seq_one_letter_code
_entity_poly.pdbx_strand_id
1 'polypeptide(L)'
;MTDRNAKLLDTLKKDYPDAKCELNFDTPFQLLVAVVLSAQCTDKRVNIVTDELFKVAKTPSDFRKMPLETLEKLIYSTGFYHNKAVAIKSLSDDIVERFGGKMPENFDDLKSLRGVGNKTASVVTCVALGGNALPVDTHVFRLAHRLGLSDGKTPDAVMNDLKAEFPENCWYDLHHTLIFHGRYTCKSQRPSCDKCNLQEFCNYYNENVRNNK
;
A
#
# COMPACT_ATOMS: atom_id res chain seq x y z
N MET A 1 17.55 9.43 12.03
CA MET A 1 16.21 9.82 12.52
C MET A 1 16.33 10.80 13.65
N THR A 2 15.62 11.91 13.61
CA THR A 2 15.59 12.94 14.68
C THR A 2 14.80 12.43 15.90
N ASP A 3 15.02 13.04 17.09
CA ASP A 3 14.25 12.72 18.32
C ASP A 3 12.74 12.98 18.14
N ARG A 4 12.38 14.07 17.41
CA ARG A 4 11.00 14.37 17.02
C ARG A 4 10.37 13.23 16.20
N ASN A 5 11.05 12.73 15.19
CA ASN A 5 10.53 11.69 14.30
C ASN A 5 10.45 10.32 15.01
N ALA A 6 11.37 10.06 15.94
CA ALA A 6 11.28 8.88 16.80
C ALA A 6 10.03 8.91 17.69
N LYS A 7 9.78 10.02 18.40
CA LYS A 7 8.59 10.20 19.23
C LYS A 7 7.29 10.16 18.43
N LEU A 8 7.28 10.75 17.22
CA LEU A 8 6.15 10.68 16.31
C LEU A 8 5.81 9.24 15.93
N LEU A 9 6.82 8.46 15.51
CA LEU A 9 6.63 7.06 15.14
C LEU A 9 6.18 6.21 16.35
N ASP A 10 6.77 6.41 17.52
CA ASP A 10 6.37 5.72 18.75
C ASP A 10 4.92 6.02 19.14
N THR A 11 4.47 7.26 18.95
CA THR A 11 3.07 7.65 19.19
C THR A 11 2.15 6.95 18.20
N LEU A 12 2.49 6.94 16.90
CA LEU A 12 1.75 6.22 15.88
C LEU A 12 1.64 4.71 16.18
N LYS A 13 2.74 4.08 16.63
CA LYS A 13 2.74 2.65 17.00
C LYS A 13 1.90 2.36 18.23
N LYS A 14 1.85 3.26 19.19
CA LYS A 14 0.96 3.15 20.36
C LYS A 14 -0.51 3.32 20.00
N ASP A 15 -0.83 4.26 19.11
CA ASP A 15 -2.19 4.50 18.65
C ASP A 15 -2.73 3.37 17.76
N TYR A 16 -1.83 2.69 17.01
CA TYR A 16 -2.18 1.65 16.03
C TYR A 16 -1.26 0.44 16.15
N PRO A 17 -1.30 -0.30 17.29
CA PRO A 17 -0.40 -1.43 17.53
C PRO A 17 -0.60 -2.59 16.53
N ASP A 18 -1.81 -2.71 15.96
CA ASP A 18 -2.17 -3.76 15.00
C ASP A 18 -2.11 -3.29 13.54
N ALA A 19 -1.48 -2.13 13.27
CA ALA A 19 -1.39 -1.60 11.91
C ALA A 19 -0.59 -2.52 10.99
N LYS A 20 -1.28 -3.06 9.99
CA LYS A 20 -0.71 -4.00 9.01
C LYS A 20 -1.46 -3.93 7.68
N CYS A 21 -1.00 -4.67 6.70
CA CYS A 21 -1.75 -4.85 5.46
C CYS A 21 -3.11 -5.49 5.75
N GLU A 22 -4.19 -4.86 5.29
CA GLU A 22 -5.56 -5.36 5.49
C GLU A 22 -6.02 -6.31 4.36
N LEU A 23 -5.21 -6.51 3.31
CA LEU A 23 -5.47 -7.50 2.26
C LEU A 23 -5.13 -8.92 2.76
N ASN A 24 -6.00 -9.89 2.46
CA ASN A 24 -5.80 -11.30 2.77
C ASN A 24 -4.96 -11.97 1.67
N PHE A 25 -3.89 -12.66 2.06
CA PHE A 25 -3.04 -13.42 1.14
C PHE A 25 -2.23 -14.48 1.90
N ASP A 26 -1.91 -15.58 1.23
CA ASP A 26 -1.02 -16.65 1.75
C ASP A 26 0.37 -16.59 1.11
N THR A 27 0.49 -16.01 -0.09
CA THR A 27 1.74 -15.95 -0.85
C THR A 27 2.01 -14.56 -1.43
N PRO A 28 3.27 -14.19 -1.71
CA PRO A 28 3.60 -12.92 -2.36
C PRO A 28 2.87 -12.71 -3.70
N PHE A 29 2.61 -13.77 -4.47
CA PHE A 29 1.85 -13.69 -5.70
C PHE A 29 0.38 -13.33 -5.44
N GLN A 30 -0.25 -13.94 -4.44
CA GLN A 30 -1.62 -13.60 -4.05
C GLN A 30 -1.71 -12.14 -3.58
N LEU A 31 -0.72 -11.64 -2.83
CA LEU A 31 -0.65 -10.22 -2.50
C LEU A 31 -0.56 -9.35 -3.74
N LEU A 32 0.29 -9.70 -4.72
CA LEU A 32 0.41 -8.94 -5.96
C LEU A 32 -0.94 -8.84 -6.69
N VAL A 33 -1.67 -9.96 -6.81
CA VAL A 33 -3.02 -9.99 -7.39
C VAL A 33 -3.98 -9.12 -6.58
N ALA A 34 -4.00 -9.25 -5.25
CA ALA A 34 -4.86 -8.46 -4.37
C ALA A 34 -4.58 -6.95 -4.48
N VAL A 35 -3.30 -6.55 -4.58
CA VAL A 35 -2.89 -5.14 -4.78
C VAL A 35 -3.35 -4.61 -6.14
N VAL A 36 -3.28 -5.40 -7.22
CA VAL A 36 -3.83 -5.01 -8.52
C VAL A 36 -5.35 -4.80 -8.41
N LEU A 37 -6.05 -5.70 -7.70
CA LEU A 37 -7.49 -5.58 -7.49
C LEU A 37 -7.88 -4.39 -6.60
N SER A 38 -7.02 -3.94 -5.68
CA SER A 38 -7.30 -2.83 -4.77
C SER A 38 -7.30 -1.44 -5.43
N ALA A 39 -6.82 -1.32 -6.68
CA ALA A 39 -6.89 -0.06 -7.42
C ALA A 39 -8.34 0.43 -7.52
N GLN A 40 -8.65 1.58 -6.88
CA GLN A 40 -9.99 2.16 -6.78
C GLN A 40 -11.07 1.20 -6.23
N CYS A 41 -10.67 0.30 -5.33
CA CYS A 41 -11.55 -0.65 -4.65
C CYS A 41 -11.16 -0.73 -3.16
N THR A 42 -12.13 -0.98 -2.29
CA THR A 42 -11.87 -1.11 -0.86
C THR A 42 -11.25 -2.47 -0.54
N ASP A 43 -10.32 -2.53 0.44
CA ASP A 43 -9.67 -3.77 0.86
C ASP A 43 -10.70 -4.83 1.28
N LYS A 44 -11.78 -4.42 1.95
CA LYS A 44 -12.89 -5.31 2.32
C LYS A 44 -13.53 -5.98 1.10
N ARG A 45 -13.75 -5.23 0.01
CA ARG A 45 -14.33 -5.79 -1.23
C ARG A 45 -13.32 -6.71 -1.92
N VAL A 46 -12.04 -6.31 -1.96
CA VAL A 46 -10.98 -7.13 -2.51
C VAL A 46 -10.91 -8.48 -1.78
N ASN A 47 -10.91 -8.48 -0.44
CA ASN A 47 -10.85 -9.70 0.37
C ASN A 47 -12.01 -10.65 0.07
N ILE A 48 -13.25 -10.14 -0.06
CA ILE A 48 -14.41 -10.98 -0.44
C ILE A 48 -14.19 -11.64 -1.81
N VAL A 49 -13.62 -10.91 -2.76
CA VAL A 49 -13.36 -11.42 -4.11
C VAL A 49 -12.20 -12.40 -4.12
N THR A 50 -11.11 -12.10 -3.43
CA THR A 50 -9.91 -12.95 -3.40
C THR A 50 -10.15 -14.25 -2.63
N ASP A 51 -11.02 -14.26 -1.62
CA ASP A 51 -11.41 -15.48 -0.91
C ASP A 51 -12.01 -16.53 -1.85
N GLU A 52 -12.80 -16.12 -2.85
CA GLU A 52 -13.34 -17.05 -3.86
C GLU A 52 -12.34 -17.31 -4.99
N LEU A 53 -11.63 -16.28 -5.44
CA LEU A 53 -10.65 -16.36 -6.52
C LEU A 53 -9.52 -17.34 -6.18
N PHE A 54 -8.97 -17.25 -4.95
CA PHE A 54 -7.85 -18.10 -4.53
C PHE A 54 -8.23 -19.55 -4.18
N LYS A 55 -9.53 -19.89 -4.18
CA LYS A 55 -9.99 -21.30 -4.15
C LYS A 55 -9.75 -21.99 -5.49
N VAL A 56 -9.85 -21.24 -6.59
CA VAL A 56 -9.77 -21.80 -7.96
C VAL A 56 -8.44 -21.51 -8.67
N ALA A 57 -7.69 -20.49 -8.27
CA ALA A 57 -6.39 -20.15 -8.85
C ALA A 57 -5.47 -19.58 -7.76
N LYS A 58 -4.32 -20.21 -7.53
CA LYS A 58 -3.37 -19.84 -6.48
C LYS A 58 -2.00 -19.41 -6.99
N THR A 59 -1.63 -19.88 -8.18
CA THR A 59 -0.29 -19.73 -8.75
C THR A 59 -0.31 -18.93 -10.05
N PRO A 60 0.81 -18.31 -10.47
CA PRO A 60 0.90 -17.68 -11.79
C PRO A 60 0.45 -18.61 -12.95
N SER A 61 0.80 -19.89 -12.86
CA SER A 61 0.40 -20.88 -13.86
C SER A 61 -1.11 -21.11 -13.92
N ASP A 62 -1.81 -21.06 -12.78
CA ASP A 62 -3.26 -21.21 -12.75
C ASP A 62 -3.92 -20.01 -13.43
N PHE A 63 -3.49 -18.80 -13.10
CA PHE A 63 -3.99 -17.56 -13.72
C PHE A 63 -3.68 -17.52 -15.23
N ARG A 64 -2.49 -17.96 -15.63
CA ARG A 64 -2.13 -18.09 -17.05
C ARG A 64 -3.08 -19.00 -17.82
N LYS A 65 -3.49 -20.14 -17.24
CA LYS A 65 -4.39 -21.10 -17.87
C LYS A 65 -5.86 -20.69 -17.82
N MET A 66 -6.25 -19.88 -16.85
CA MET A 66 -7.64 -19.45 -16.66
C MET A 66 -8.11 -18.60 -17.87
N PRO A 67 -9.27 -18.89 -18.48
CA PRO A 67 -9.86 -18.04 -19.49
C PRO A 67 -10.10 -16.63 -18.97
N LEU A 68 -9.82 -15.60 -19.80
CA LEU A 68 -9.97 -14.18 -19.41
C LEU A 68 -11.39 -13.88 -18.92
N GLU A 69 -12.41 -14.36 -19.63
CA GLU A 69 -13.82 -14.16 -19.25
C GLU A 69 -14.17 -14.77 -17.89
N THR A 70 -13.51 -15.88 -17.51
CA THR A 70 -13.70 -16.50 -16.19
C THR A 70 -13.12 -15.61 -15.11
N LEU A 71 -11.90 -15.09 -15.31
CA LEU A 71 -11.26 -14.16 -14.39
C LEU A 71 -12.11 -12.90 -14.23
N GLU A 72 -12.57 -12.31 -15.34
CA GLU A 72 -13.42 -11.12 -15.34
C GLU A 72 -14.71 -11.31 -14.52
N LYS A 73 -15.38 -12.46 -14.67
CA LYS A 73 -16.56 -12.80 -13.87
C LYS A 73 -16.26 -12.86 -12.39
N LEU A 74 -15.15 -13.50 -12.00
CA LEU A 74 -14.76 -13.65 -10.59
C LEU A 74 -14.41 -12.31 -9.94
N ILE A 75 -13.78 -11.38 -10.67
CA ILE A 75 -13.33 -10.09 -10.12
C ILE A 75 -14.27 -8.92 -10.45
N TYR A 76 -15.42 -9.16 -11.07
CA TYR A 76 -16.35 -8.15 -11.58
C TYR A 76 -16.63 -7.02 -10.57
N SER A 77 -16.88 -7.40 -9.31
CA SER A 77 -17.27 -6.44 -8.27
C SER A 77 -16.15 -5.53 -7.76
N THR A 78 -14.90 -5.68 -8.26
CA THR A 78 -13.78 -4.81 -7.88
C THR A 78 -13.73 -3.51 -8.69
N GLY A 79 -14.58 -3.35 -9.71
CA GLY A 79 -14.52 -2.22 -10.65
C GLY A 79 -13.31 -2.30 -11.60
N PHE A 80 -13.42 -1.67 -12.77
CA PHE A 80 -12.36 -1.72 -13.80
C PHE A 80 -11.85 -3.13 -14.11
N TYR A 81 -12.71 -4.11 -13.95
CA TYR A 81 -12.37 -5.52 -13.93
C TYR A 81 -11.75 -6.02 -15.24
N HIS A 82 -12.13 -5.48 -16.40
CA HIS A 82 -11.48 -5.81 -17.67
C HIS A 82 -9.99 -5.49 -17.66
N ASN A 83 -9.62 -4.27 -17.30
CA ASN A 83 -8.22 -3.85 -17.25
C ASN A 83 -7.43 -4.62 -16.17
N LYS A 84 -8.06 -4.89 -15.02
CA LYS A 84 -7.47 -5.68 -13.94
C LYS A 84 -7.26 -7.13 -14.36
N ALA A 85 -8.22 -7.75 -15.04
CA ALA A 85 -8.08 -9.11 -15.56
C ALA A 85 -6.94 -9.22 -16.57
N VAL A 86 -6.87 -8.29 -17.52
CA VAL A 86 -5.77 -8.22 -18.49
C VAL A 86 -4.42 -8.03 -17.79
N ALA A 87 -4.34 -7.14 -16.81
CA ALA A 87 -3.12 -6.92 -16.04
C ALA A 87 -2.68 -8.19 -15.28
N ILE A 88 -3.61 -8.86 -14.57
CA ILE A 88 -3.32 -10.10 -13.84
C ILE A 88 -2.88 -11.23 -14.78
N LYS A 89 -3.51 -11.36 -15.93
CA LYS A 89 -3.08 -12.32 -16.97
C LYS A 89 -1.66 -12.03 -17.45
N SER A 90 -1.41 -10.78 -17.84
CA SER A 90 -0.12 -10.34 -18.38
C SER A 90 1.03 -10.51 -17.38
N LEU A 91 0.85 -10.13 -16.11
CA LEU A 91 1.88 -10.33 -15.09
C LEU A 91 2.10 -11.82 -14.78
N SER A 92 1.05 -12.64 -14.86
CA SER A 92 1.16 -14.08 -14.66
C SER A 92 1.93 -14.74 -15.80
N ASP A 93 1.70 -14.32 -17.05
CA ASP A 93 2.48 -14.76 -18.22
C ASP A 93 3.95 -14.37 -18.06
N ASP A 94 4.24 -13.11 -17.68
CA ASP A 94 5.62 -12.66 -17.44
C ASP A 94 6.32 -13.48 -16.36
N ILE A 95 5.64 -13.77 -15.24
CA ILE A 95 6.21 -14.56 -14.14
C ILE A 95 6.52 -15.98 -14.62
N VAL A 96 5.62 -16.60 -15.39
CA VAL A 96 5.87 -17.96 -15.90
C VAL A 96 6.99 -17.97 -16.94
N GLU A 97 7.01 -17.02 -17.88
CA GLU A 97 7.94 -17.03 -19.02
C GLU A 97 9.35 -16.55 -18.64
N ARG A 98 9.44 -15.51 -17.81
CA ARG A 98 10.72 -14.86 -17.49
C ARG A 98 11.34 -15.34 -16.18
N PHE A 99 10.50 -15.79 -15.23
CA PHE A 99 10.91 -16.19 -13.89
C PHE A 99 10.59 -17.65 -13.54
N GLY A 100 10.22 -18.46 -14.55
CA GLY A 100 9.96 -19.90 -14.37
C GLY A 100 8.81 -20.21 -13.41
N GLY A 101 7.84 -19.30 -13.29
CA GLY A 101 6.69 -19.43 -12.41
C GLY A 101 6.97 -19.05 -10.94
N LYS A 102 8.18 -18.58 -10.62
CA LYS A 102 8.55 -18.10 -9.28
C LYS A 102 8.36 -16.59 -9.21
N MET A 103 7.86 -16.14 -8.07
CA MET A 103 7.67 -14.72 -7.81
C MET A 103 9.03 -13.99 -7.79
N PRO A 104 9.19 -12.84 -8.50
CA PRO A 104 10.38 -12.01 -8.37
C PRO A 104 10.57 -11.54 -6.91
N GLU A 105 11.82 -11.50 -6.44
CA GLU A 105 12.15 -11.20 -5.04
C GLU A 105 12.67 -9.76 -4.83
N ASN A 106 12.82 -8.99 -5.90
CA ASN A 106 13.30 -7.62 -5.82
C ASN A 106 12.37 -6.63 -6.53
N PHE A 107 12.52 -5.36 -6.17
CA PHE A 107 11.66 -4.28 -6.64
C PHE A 107 11.71 -4.09 -8.17
N ASP A 108 12.91 -4.12 -8.77
CA ASP A 108 13.08 -3.83 -10.20
C ASP A 108 12.46 -4.93 -11.07
N ASP A 109 12.64 -6.18 -10.70
CA ASP A 109 12.00 -7.31 -11.38
C ASP A 109 10.48 -7.26 -11.23
N LEU A 110 9.96 -6.94 -10.03
CA LEU A 110 8.52 -6.74 -9.82
C LEU A 110 7.96 -5.62 -10.71
N LYS A 111 8.65 -4.49 -10.74
CA LYS A 111 8.27 -3.33 -11.57
C LYS A 111 8.34 -3.63 -13.07
N SER A 112 9.18 -4.57 -13.48
CA SER A 112 9.31 -4.97 -14.89
C SER A 112 8.14 -5.83 -15.39
N LEU A 113 7.28 -6.31 -14.50
CA LEU A 113 6.09 -7.08 -14.87
C LEU A 113 5.04 -6.16 -15.51
N ARG A 114 4.39 -6.65 -16.57
CA ARG A 114 3.32 -5.90 -17.24
C ARG A 114 2.17 -5.59 -16.28
N GLY A 115 1.77 -4.33 -16.20
CA GLY A 115 0.70 -3.88 -15.31
C GLY A 115 1.12 -3.62 -13.86
N VAL A 116 2.41 -3.76 -13.53
CA VAL A 116 2.96 -3.46 -12.20
C VAL A 116 3.67 -2.11 -12.21
N GLY A 117 3.09 -1.12 -11.56
CA GLY A 117 3.70 0.20 -11.38
C GLY A 117 4.55 0.31 -10.10
N ASN A 118 5.24 1.45 -9.93
CA ASN A 118 6.06 1.75 -8.74
C ASN A 118 5.33 1.45 -7.43
N LYS A 119 4.08 1.92 -7.29
CA LYS A 119 3.31 1.71 -6.06
C LYS A 119 3.04 0.23 -5.78
N THR A 120 2.61 -0.53 -6.79
CA THR A 120 2.32 -1.96 -6.65
C THR A 120 3.58 -2.73 -6.27
N ALA A 121 4.71 -2.50 -6.98
CA ALA A 121 5.99 -3.12 -6.67
C ALA A 121 6.44 -2.77 -5.24
N SER A 122 6.35 -1.49 -4.82
CA SER A 122 6.70 -1.06 -3.47
C SER A 122 5.86 -1.75 -2.39
N VAL A 123 4.55 -1.88 -2.58
CA VAL A 123 3.68 -2.55 -1.60
C VAL A 123 4.05 -4.02 -1.47
N VAL A 124 4.24 -4.74 -2.57
CA VAL A 124 4.60 -6.16 -2.53
C VAL A 124 5.98 -6.36 -1.88
N THR A 125 6.96 -5.52 -2.24
CA THR A 125 8.30 -5.56 -1.64
C THR A 125 8.25 -5.30 -0.14
N CYS A 126 7.52 -4.27 0.29
CA CYS A 126 7.40 -3.91 1.71
C CYS A 126 6.67 -4.97 2.53
N VAL A 127 5.56 -5.52 2.00
CA VAL A 127 4.63 -6.35 2.79
C VAL A 127 4.97 -7.84 2.74
N ALA A 128 5.36 -8.36 1.57
CA ALA A 128 5.51 -9.80 1.38
C ALA A 128 6.95 -10.28 1.21
N LEU A 129 7.88 -9.39 0.86
CA LEU A 129 9.27 -9.77 0.63
C LEU A 129 10.21 -9.28 1.72
N GLY A 130 9.70 -8.58 2.75
CA GLY A 130 10.52 -8.01 3.82
C GLY A 130 11.56 -7.00 3.31
N GLY A 131 11.31 -6.42 2.13
CA GLY A 131 12.28 -5.60 1.43
C GLY A 131 12.14 -4.12 1.72
N ASN A 132 13.11 -3.38 1.24
CA ASN A 132 13.43 -2.00 1.54
C ASN A 132 12.59 -1.02 0.71
N ALA A 133 11.26 -1.10 0.83
CA ALA A 133 10.34 -0.20 0.17
C ALA A 133 9.45 0.54 1.16
N LEU A 134 9.17 1.81 0.84
CA LEU A 134 8.23 2.65 1.59
C LEU A 134 7.18 3.16 0.61
N PRO A 135 6.05 2.46 0.46
CA PRO A 135 5.00 2.88 -0.45
C PRO A 135 4.37 4.19 0.00
N VAL A 136 4.11 5.10 -0.94
CA VAL A 136 3.40 6.35 -0.67
C VAL A 136 2.06 6.33 -1.39
N ASP A 137 1.00 6.12 -0.62
CA ASP A 137 -0.37 6.26 -1.09
C ASP A 137 -0.95 7.64 -0.75
N THR A 138 -2.22 7.87 -1.04
CA THR A 138 -2.89 9.15 -0.76
C THR A 138 -2.96 9.49 0.74
N HIS A 139 -2.96 8.47 1.62
CA HIS A 139 -2.93 8.69 3.07
C HIS A 139 -1.54 9.10 3.52
N VAL A 140 -0.52 8.33 3.16
CA VAL A 140 0.88 8.64 3.48
C VAL A 140 1.28 9.99 2.91
N PHE A 141 0.95 10.27 1.64
CA PHE A 141 1.22 11.55 0.99
C PHE A 141 0.63 12.73 1.79
N ARG A 142 -0.66 12.67 2.11
CA ARG A 142 -1.35 13.71 2.88
C ARG A 142 -0.74 13.92 4.26
N LEU A 143 -0.44 12.84 4.95
CA LEU A 143 0.08 12.90 6.31
C LEU A 143 1.52 13.37 6.36
N ALA A 144 2.35 12.98 5.40
CA ALA A 144 3.72 13.49 5.29
C ALA A 144 3.73 15.02 5.26
N HIS A 145 2.84 15.65 4.47
CA HIS A 145 2.71 17.10 4.42
C HIS A 145 2.14 17.68 5.73
N ARG A 146 1.04 17.13 6.25
CA ARG A 146 0.41 17.65 7.47
C ARG A 146 1.31 17.56 8.70
N LEU A 147 2.13 16.55 8.77
CA LEU A 147 3.09 16.34 9.87
C LEU A 147 4.43 17.07 9.62
N GLY A 148 4.60 17.71 8.46
CA GLY A 148 5.86 18.40 8.13
C GLY A 148 7.03 17.44 7.95
N LEU A 149 6.77 16.24 7.41
CA LEU A 149 7.78 15.23 7.09
C LEU A 149 8.28 15.35 5.66
N SER A 150 7.54 16.02 4.78
CA SER A 150 7.90 16.25 3.38
C SER A 150 7.10 17.39 2.78
N ASP A 151 7.74 18.15 1.90
CA ASP A 151 7.13 19.16 1.02
C ASP A 151 7.12 18.68 -0.45
N GLY A 152 7.45 17.42 -0.69
CA GLY A 152 7.55 16.79 -2.01
C GLY A 152 6.23 16.82 -2.78
N LYS A 153 6.26 17.26 -4.04
CA LYS A 153 5.07 17.42 -4.88
C LYS A 153 4.59 16.12 -5.55
N THR A 154 5.38 15.06 -5.48
CA THR A 154 5.07 13.76 -6.07
C THR A 154 5.22 12.66 -5.02
N PRO A 155 4.52 11.51 -5.17
CA PRO A 155 4.70 10.37 -4.29
C PRO A 155 6.16 9.89 -4.18
N ASP A 156 6.92 9.94 -5.27
CA ASP A 156 8.33 9.53 -5.29
C ASP A 156 9.20 10.54 -4.50
N ALA A 157 8.93 11.84 -4.60
CA ALA A 157 9.64 12.85 -3.80
C ALA A 157 9.35 12.65 -2.30
N VAL A 158 8.08 12.48 -1.92
CA VAL A 158 7.68 12.19 -0.54
C VAL A 158 8.32 10.90 -0.02
N MET A 159 8.37 9.85 -0.84
CA MET A 159 9.05 8.61 -0.49
C MET A 159 10.53 8.83 -0.17
N ASN A 160 11.23 9.61 -1.01
CA ASN A 160 12.65 9.90 -0.81
C ASN A 160 12.89 10.72 0.47
N ASP A 161 12.04 11.72 0.74
CA ASP A 161 12.12 12.52 1.97
C ASP A 161 11.91 11.64 3.21
N LEU A 162 10.88 10.79 3.21
CA LEU A 162 10.62 9.86 4.32
C LEU A 162 11.76 8.86 4.51
N LYS A 163 12.34 8.34 3.43
CA LYS A 163 13.50 7.44 3.51
C LYS A 163 14.74 8.11 4.07
N ALA A 164 14.94 9.39 3.81
CA ALA A 164 16.04 10.17 4.37
C ALA A 164 15.86 10.41 5.89
N GLU A 165 14.64 10.60 6.34
CA GLU A 165 14.29 10.92 7.72
C GLU A 165 14.17 9.69 8.64
N PHE A 166 13.76 8.54 8.11
CA PHE A 166 13.50 7.32 8.86
C PHE A 166 14.41 6.18 8.40
N PRO A 167 15.04 5.43 9.34
CA PRO A 167 15.83 4.26 9.00
C PRO A 167 14.95 3.14 8.43
N GLU A 168 15.55 2.32 7.61
CA GLU A 168 14.92 1.29 6.81
C GLU A 168 14.05 0.31 7.63
N ASN A 169 14.54 -0.10 8.79
CA ASN A 169 13.82 -1.00 9.69
C ASN A 169 12.52 -0.40 10.29
N CYS A 170 12.26 0.89 10.06
CA CYS A 170 11.03 1.56 10.48
C CYS A 170 9.99 1.71 9.34
N TRP A 171 10.36 1.45 8.09
CA TRP A 171 9.51 1.81 6.94
C TRP A 171 8.19 1.04 6.90
N TYR A 172 8.19 -0.23 7.29
CA TYR A 172 6.98 -1.03 7.38
C TYR A 172 5.99 -0.43 8.40
N ASP A 173 6.45 -0.19 9.61
CA ASP A 173 5.63 0.38 10.68
C ASP A 173 5.15 1.80 10.32
N LEU A 174 6.05 2.64 9.82
CA LEU A 174 5.72 4.00 9.38
C LEU A 174 4.63 4.00 8.32
N HIS A 175 4.77 3.17 7.28
CA HIS A 175 3.79 3.06 6.20
C HIS A 175 2.40 2.68 6.73
N HIS A 176 2.31 1.59 7.49
CA HIS A 176 1.02 1.06 7.95
C HIS A 176 0.37 1.96 9.00
N THR A 177 1.14 2.49 9.95
CA THR A 177 0.59 3.39 10.97
C THR A 177 0.12 4.72 10.37
N LEU A 178 0.82 5.27 9.38
CA LEU A 178 0.34 6.43 8.64
C LEU A 178 -0.95 6.14 7.86
N ILE A 179 -1.09 4.98 7.22
CA ILE A 179 -2.34 4.61 6.56
C ILE A 179 -3.49 4.55 7.58
N PHE A 180 -3.30 3.86 8.71
CA PHE A 180 -4.31 3.73 9.74
C PHE A 180 -4.69 5.09 10.33
N HIS A 181 -3.71 5.91 10.66
CA HIS A 181 -3.96 7.28 11.12
C HIS A 181 -4.73 8.10 10.09
N GLY A 182 -4.40 7.96 8.81
CA GLY A 182 -5.09 8.64 7.72
C GLY A 182 -6.52 8.15 7.45
N ARG A 183 -6.81 6.88 7.74
CA ARG A 183 -8.15 6.29 7.59
C ARG A 183 -9.06 6.65 8.77
N TYR A 184 -8.54 6.55 9.98
CA TYR A 184 -9.38 6.59 11.18
C TYR A 184 -9.38 7.93 11.91
N THR A 185 -8.27 8.67 11.92
CA THR A 185 -8.13 9.93 12.67
C THR A 185 -7.95 11.15 11.77
N CYS A 186 -6.91 11.18 10.96
CA CYS A 186 -6.57 12.33 10.13
C CYS A 186 -7.16 12.21 8.70
N LYS A 187 -8.49 12.22 8.60
CA LYS A 187 -9.21 12.14 7.32
C LYS A 187 -8.89 13.34 6.42
N SER A 188 -9.11 13.20 5.10
CA SER A 188 -8.90 14.30 4.15
C SER A 188 -9.80 15.50 4.46
N GLN A 189 -11.07 15.22 4.74
CA GLN A 189 -12.04 16.20 5.20
C GLN A 189 -12.36 15.97 6.68
N ARG A 190 -12.51 17.07 7.44
CA ARG A 190 -12.88 17.05 8.86
C ARG A 190 -12.02 16.10 9.70
N PRO A 191 -10.68 16.27 9.72
CA PRO A 191 -9.82 15.45 10.56
C PRO A 191 -10.20 15.62 12.05
N SER A 192 -10.11 14.54 12.83
CA SER A 192 -10.43 14.52 14.26
C SER A 192 -9.24 15.06 15.08
N CYS A 193 -8.87 16.32 14.85
CA CYS A 193 -7.70 16.93 15.48
C CYS A 193 -7.80 17.01 17.00
N ASP A 194 -9.00 17.16 17.54
CA ASP A 194 -9.30 17.18 18.99
C ASP A 194 -8.92 15.88 19.72
N LYS A 195 -8.93 14.75 18.99
CA LYS A 195 -8.61 13.42 19.51
C LYS A 195 -7.25 12.89 19.04
N CYS A 196 -6.46 13.74 18.38
CA CYS A 196 -5.20 13.32 17.75
C CYS A 196 -4.03 13.46 18.74
N ASN A 197 -3.29 12.39 18.99
CA ASN A 197 -2.10 12.39 19.84
C ASN A 197 -0.85 12.94 19.14
N LEU A 198 -0.96 13.32 17.84
CA LEU A 198 0.14 13.89 17.07
C LEU A 198 0.09 15.42 16.96
N GLN A 199 -0.74 16.12 17.75
CA GLN A 199 -0.91 17.58 17.66
C GLN A 199 0.41 18.33 17.78
N GLU A 200 1.28 17.92 18.72
CA GLU A 200 2.58 18.57 18.95
C GLU A 200 3.55 18.47 17.75
N PHE A 201 3.39 17.43 16.92
CA PHE A 201 4.21 17.20 15.73
C PHE A 201 3.58 17.77 14.44
N CYS A 202 2.33 18.28 14.49
CA CYS A 202 1.52 18.52 13.32
C CYS A 202 1.52 19.99 12.88
N ASN A 203 2.18 20.29 11.75
CA ASN A 203 2.17 21.64 11.15
C ASN A 203 0.74 22.06 10.80
N TYR A 204 -0.04 21.18 10.20
CA TYR A 204 -1.44 21.47 9.86
C TYR A 204 -2.29 21.87 11.06
N TYR A 205 -2.12 21.19 12.21
CA TYR A 205 -2.83 21.53 13.44
C TYR A 205 -2.45 22.92 13.95
N ASN A 206 -1.15 23.21 13.99
CA ASN A 206 -0.66 24.50 14.49
C ASN A 206 -1.14 25.66 13.61
N GLU A 207 -1.11 25.50 12.29
CA GLU A 207 -1.44 26.56 11.33
C GLU A 207 -2.96 26.77 11.18
N ASN A 208 -3.75 25.69 11.15
CA ASN A 208 -5.15 25.75 10.71
C ASN A 208 -6.18 25.51 11.82
N VAL A 209 -5.77 24.95 12.95
CA VAL A 209 -6.70 24.58 14.02
C VAL A 209 -6.41 25.35 15.31
N ARG A 210 -5.15 25.36 15.75
CA ARG A 210 -4.75 26.02 17.01
C ARG A 210 -4.91 27.53 16.95
N ASN A 211 -4.55 28.14 15.82
CA ASN A 211 -4.59 29.60 15.63
C ASN A 211 -6.02 30.12 15.32
N ASN A 212 -6.99 29.22 15.10
CA ASN A 212 -8.40 29.55 14.84
C ASN A 212 -9.33 29.26 16.04
N LYS A 213 -8.76 28.90 17.20
CA LYS A 213 -9.43 28.80 18.50
C LYS A 213 -9.07 30.00 19.36
#